data_58bd23c7c0ad27d94791429b51bd11f4
#
_entry.id   58bd23c7c0ad27d94791429b51bd11f4
#
_cell.length_a   1.000
_cell.length_b   1.000
_cell.length_c   1.000
_cell.angle_alpha   90.00
_cell.angle_beta   90.00
_cell.angle_gamma   90.00
#
_symmetry.space_group_name_H-M   'P 1'
#
loop_
_entity.id
_entity.type
_entity.pdbx_description
1 polymer ?
#
loop_
_entity_poly.entity_id
_entity_poly.type
_entity_poly.pdbx_seq_one_letter_code
_entity_poly.pdbx_strand_id
1 'polypeptide(L)' 'MKPIQRALISVSDKTGILEFAKELHNCGIEILSTGGTAELLRKDGVPVIQV' A
#
# COMPACT_ATOMS: atom_id res chain seq x y z
N MET A 1 19.98 1.31 12.48
CA MET A 1 18.55 1.60 12.42
C MET A 1 18.16 1.98 10.99
N LYS A 2 17.11 1.38 10.51
CA LYS A 2 16.66 1.66 9.15
C LYS A 2 15.74 2.86 9.14
N PRO A 3 15.87 3.74 8.16
CA PRO A 3 14.93 4.84 8.01
C PRO A 3 13.54 4.28 7.64
N ILE A 4 12.54 5.00 8.08
CA ILE A 4 11.16 4.64 7.73
C ILE A 4 10.95 5.04 6.28
N GLN A 5 10.53 4.08 5.47
CA GLN A 5 10.23 4.34 4.07
C GLN A 5 8.72 4.32 3.87
N ARG A 6 8.25 5.19 3.03
CA ARG A 6 6.83 5.31 2.72
C ARG A 6 6.61 5.31 1.22
N ALA A 7 5.55 4.64 0.82
CA ALA A 7 5.16 4.60 -0.58
C ALA A 7 3.74 5.11 -0.71
N LEU A 8 3.56 6.14 -1.52
CA LEU A 8 2.22 6.65 -1.79
C LEU A 8 1.70 5.97 -3.04
N ILE A 9 0.59 5.28 -2.87
CA ILE A 9 -0.05 4.57 -3.97
C ILE A 9 -1.36 5.25 -4.29
N SER A 10 -1.46 5.78 -5.50
CA SER A 10 -2.66 6.46 -5.96
C SER A 10 -2.85 6.11 -7.42
N VAL A 11 -3.46 4.97 -7.67
CA VAL A 11 -3.66 4.49 -9.03
C VAL A 11 -5.11 4.13 -9.26
N SER A 12 -5.55 4.32 -10.48
CA SER A 12 -6.88 3.92 -10.88
C SER A 12 -6.92 2.49 -11.38
N ASP A 13 -5.79 1.98 -11.86
CA ASP A 13 -5.70 0.61 -12.33
C ASP A 13 -5.36 -0.29 -11.16
N LYS A 14 -6.25 -1.23 -10.87
CA LYS A 14 -6.09 -2.12 -9.73
C LYS A 14 -5.38 -3.42 -10.09
N THR A 15 -5.01 -3.59 -11.34
CA THR A 15 -4.31 -4.78 -11.78
C THR A 15 -2.88 -4.77 -11.25
N GLY A 16 -2.53 -5.78 -10.48
CA GLY A 16 -1.17 -5.90 -9.95
C GLY A 16 -0.88 -5.02 -8.75
N ILE A 17 -1.80 -4.12 -8.38
CA ILE A 17 -1.56 -3.22 -7.24
C ILE A 17 -1.43 -4.01 -5.93
N LEU A 18 -2.21 -5.06 -5.78
CA LEU A 18 -2.19 -5.85 -4.56
C LEU A 18 -0.84 -6.54 -4.37
N GLU A 19 -0.32 -7.13 -5.42
CA GLU A 19 0.98 -7.80 -5.34
C GLU A 19 2.09 -6.80 -5.03
N PHE A 20 2.05 -5.66 -5.69
CA PHE A 20 3.03 -4.62 -5.47
C PHE A 20 2.99 -4.13 -4.02
N ALA A 21 1.79 -3.88 -3.51
CA ALA A 21 1.63 -3.42 -2.14
C ALA A 21 2.10 -4.46 -1.14
N LYS A 22 1.82 -5.73 -1.40
CA LYS A 22 2.27 -6.80 -0.52
C LYS A 22 3.79 -6.88 -0.45
N GLU A 23 4.45 -6.70 -1.58
CA GLU A 23 5.90 -6.69 -1.61
C GLU A 23 6.48 -5.52 -0.81
N LEU A 24 5.87 -4.35 -0.95
CA LEU A 24 6.29 -3.18 -0.17
C LEU A 24 6.13 -3.44 1.32
N HIS A 25 5.02 -4.04 1.70
CA HIS A 25 4.77 -4.36 3.08
C HIS A 25 5.81 -5.35 3.62
N ASN A 26 6.15 -6.34 2.83
CA ASN A 26 7.15 -7.33 3.23
C ASN A 26 8.53 -6.71 3.39
N CYS A 27 8.79 -5.63 2.68
CA CYS A 27 10.05 -4.90 2.82
C CYS A 27 10.05 -3.93 4.00
N GLY A 28 8.95 -3.84 4.72
CA GLY A 28 8.84 -2.93 5.86
C GLY A 28 8.53 -1.51 5.46
N ILE A 29 8.01 -1.30 4.26
CA ILE A 29 7.68 0.03 3.77
C ILE A 29 6.24 0.36 4.14
N GLU A 30 6.02 1.55 4.69
CA GLU A 30 4.66 2.00 4.99
C GLU A 30 3.95 2.37 3.69
N ILE A 31 2.72 1.94 3.56
CA ILE A 31 1.92 2.19 2.37
C ILE A 31 0.87 3.25 2.70
N LEU A 32 0.88 4.32 1.93
CA LEU A 32 -0.13 5.36 2.04
C LEU A 32 -0.97 5.35 0.78
N SER A 33 -2.26 5.47 0.95
CA SER A 33 -3.16 5.45 -0.20
C SER A 33 -4.41 6.24 0.12
N THR A 34 -5.21 6.51 -0.91
CA THR A 34 -6.43 7.29 -0.75
C THR A 34 -7.63 6.53 -1.28
N GLY A 35 -8.80 6.85 -0.74
CA GLY A 35 -10.07 6.41 -1.27
C GLY A 35 -10.19 4.91 -1.46
N GLY A 36 -10.69 4.54 -2.63
CA GLY A 36 -10.96 3.13 -2.91
C GLY A 36 -9.74 2.24 -2.97
N THR A 37 -8.59 2.81 -3.32
CA THR A 37 -7.36 2.02 -3.36
C THR A 37 -6.97 1.59 -1.95
N ALA A 38 -7.09 2.50 -0.99
CA ALA A 38 -6.79 2.16 0.40
C ALA A 38 -7.71 1.06 0.90
N GLU A 39 -9.00 1.15 0.59
CA GLU A 39 -9.96 0.14 0.99
C GLU A 39 -9.65 -1.20 0.35
N LEU A 40 -9.30 -1.20 -0.93
CA LEU A 40 -8.96 -2.42 -1.64
C LEU A 40 -7.79 -3.14 -0.99
N LEU A 41 -6.74 -2.40 -0.65
CA LEU A 41 -5.56 -2.97 -0.04
C LEU A 41 -5.85 -3.51 1.35
N ARG A 42 -6.62 -2.78 2.13
CA ARG A 42 -6.97 -3.23 3.48
C ARG A 42 -7.83 -4.48 3.44
N LYS A 43 -8.73 -4.55 2.48
CA LYS A 43 -9.61 -5.70 2.32
C LYS A 43 -8.80 -6.97 2.03
N ASP A 44 -7.67 -6.81 1.36
CA ASP A 44 -6.80 -7.93 1.03
C ASP A 44 -5.78 -8.25 2.13
N GLY A 45 -5.86 -7.53 3.23
CA GLY A 45 -4.98 -7.78 4.37
C GLY A 45 -3.69 -6.98 4.37
N VAL A 46 -3.58 -5.99 3.50
CA VAL A 46 -2.40 -5.13 3.45
C VAL A 46 -2.62 -3.91 4.33
N PRO A 47 -1.76 -3.67 5.32
CA PRO A 47 -1.88 -2.49 6.15
C PRO A 47 -1.62 -1.23 5.33
N VAL A 48 -2.55 -0.28 5.40
CA VAL A 48 -2.45 0.95 4.63
C VAL A 48 -2.82 2.13 5.52
N ILE A 49 -2.10 3.21 5.36
CA ILE A 49 -2.42 4.46 6.02
C ILE A 49 -3.24 5.28 5.04
N GLN A 50 -4.47 5.58 5.40
CA GLN A 50 -5.33 6.37 4.53
C GLN A 50 -5.03 7.85 4.71
N VAL A 51 -4.80 8.49 3.59
CA VAL A 51 -4.46 9.92 3.58
C VAL A 51 -5.72 10.77 3.39
#